data_b96c7843709c26b5a1a9125ad6836a64
#
_entry.id   b96c7843709c26b5a1a9125ad6836a64
#
_cell.length_a   1.000
_cell.length_b   1.000
_cell.length_c   1.000
_cell.angle_alpha   90.00
_cell.angle_beta   90.00
_cell.angle_gamma   90.00
#
_symmetry.space_group_name_H-M   'P 1'
#
loop_
_entity.id
_entity.type
_entity.pdbx_description
1 polymer ?
#
loop_
_entity_poly.entity_id
_entity_poly.type
_entity_poly.pdbx_seq_one_letter_code
_entity_poly.pdbx_strand_id
1 'polypeptide(L)'
;QQENGQRVYIANYNSPRQIVVGGALTDLKATLKKMEEDKLAKRTILLKVNGAFHTPFFNGARQQMHNRLQTVDFHEPQIEVISNTTNSLFHCEDLQGILEKQLAIPTHFGANVKELVKHAKIDTTLEIGPGKTLSRFAHQVDQQLNTQHIENLADYETFIKEQKDGTDR
;
A
#
# COMPACT_ATOMS: atom_id res chain seq x y z
N GLN A 1 19.46 1.61 1.28
CA GLN A 1 20.86 1.94 1.60
C GLN A 1 21.64 0.64 1.60
N GLN A 2 22.64 0.54 0.73
CA GLN A 2 23.57 -0.57 0.69
C GLN A 2 24.64 -0.34 1.79
N GLU A 3 24.37 -0.80 2.98
CA GLU A 3 25.45 -0.99 3.92
C GLU A 3 25.88 -2.47 3.89
N ASN A 4 27.16 -2.69 3.61
CA ASN A 4 27.83 -3.99 3.62
C ASN A 4 27.40 -5.04 2.60
N GLY A 5 26.97 -4.65 1.39
CA GLY A 5 26.63 -5.59 0.33
C GLY A 5 25.35 -6.40 0.55
N GLN A 6 24.61 -6.18 1.63
CA GLN A 6 23.33 -6.80 1.89
C GLN A 6 22.24 -6.20 0.99
N ARG A 7 21.47 -7.07 0.31
CA ARG A 7 20.40 -6.67 -0.59
C ARG A 7 19.05 -6.78 0.10
N VAL A 8 18.78 -5.88 1.02
CA VAL A 8 17.50 -5.71 1.71
C VAL A 8 16.97 -4.31 1.46
N TYR A 9 15.73 -4.20 1.06
CA TYR A 9 15.07 -2.97 0.66
C TYR A 9 13.75 -2.80 1.40
N ILE A 10 13.35 -1.58 1.66
CA ILE A 10 11.98 -1.31 2.11
C ILE A 10 11.06 -1.54 0.91
N ALA A 11 10.01 -2.32 1.12
CA ALA A 11 8.99 -2.65 0.12
C ALA A 11 7.70 -1.86 0.34
N ASN A 12 7.26 -1.70 1.61
CA ASN A 12 6.02 -1.00 1.91
C ASN A 12 6.16 -0.12 3.16
N TYR A 13 5.68 1.09 3.06
CA TYR A 13 5.40 1.99 4.18
C TYR A 13 3.90 1.96 4.46
N ASN A 14 3.42 0.97 5.23
CA ASN A 14 1.99 0.74 5.42
C ASN A 14 1.36 1.69 6.45
N SER A 15 2.05 1.93 7.55
CA SER A 15 1.58 2.81 8.62
C SER A 15 2.77 3.26 9.50
N PRO A 16 2.57 4.19 10.46
CA PRO A 16 3.61 4.56 11.42
C PRO A 16 4.14 3.39 12.26
N ARG A 17 3.42 2.26 12.26
CA ARG A 17 3.75 1.08 13.07
C ARG A 17 4.17 -0.13 12.26
N GLN A 18 4.07 -0.07 10.93
CA GLN A 18 4.38 -1.22 10.08
C GLN A 18 5.11 -0.83 8.79
N ILE A 19 6.27 -1.42 8.61
CA ILE A 19 7.08 -1.39 7.39
C ILE A 19 7.29 -2.83 6.94
N VAL A 20 7.27 -3.06 5.63
CA VAL A 20 7.68 -4.34 5.03
C VAL A 20 9.03 -4.16 4.36
N VAL A 21 9.92 -5.11 4.59
CA VAL A 21 11.22 -5.19 3.94
C VAL A 21 11.29 -6.44 3.08
N GLY A 22 11.94 -6.37 1.93
CA GLY A 22 12.12 -7.48 1.02
C GLY A 22 13.57 -7.60 0.55
N GLY A 23 14.02 -8.82 0.26
CA GLY A 23 15.39 -9.05 -0.13
C GLY A 23 15.72 -10.52 -0.31
N ALA A 24 17.00 -10.83 -0.51
CA ALA A 24 17.48 -12.21 -0.48
C ALA A 24 17.24 -12.81 0.90
N LEU A 25 16.77 -14.05 0.97
CA LEU A 25 16.31 -14.67 2.22
C LEU A 25 17.39 -14.70 3.31
N THR A 26 18.65 -14.96 2.94
CA THR A 26 19.79 -14.95 3.85
C THR A 26 20.03 -13.56 4.45
N ASP A 27 20.06 -12.55 3.60
CA ASP A 27 20.30 -11.16 4.00
C ASP A 27 19.12 -10.63 4.84
N LEU A 28 17.90 -11.00 4.44
CA LEU A 28 16.68 -10.64 5.17
C LEU A 28 16.69 -11.20 6.59
N LYS A 29 17.01 -12.50 6.75
CA LYS A 29 17.11 -13.13 8.08
C LYS A 29 18.17 -12.48 8.96
N ALA A 30 19.34 -12.16 8.40
CA ALA A 30 20.41 -11.47 9.12
C ALA A 30 19.97 -10.04 9.55
N THR A 31 19.31 -9.31 8.65
CA THR A 31 18.78 -7.98 8.94
C THR A 31 17.72 -8.00 10.03
N LEU A 32 16.76 -8.93 9.97
CA LEU A 32 15.70 -9.06 10.98
C LEU A 32 16.29 -9.38 12.36
N LYS A 33 17.26 -10.29 12.42
CA LYS A 33 17.96 -10.62 13.67
C LYS A 33 18.63 -9.38 14.26
N LYS A 34 19.37 -8.63 13.45
CA LYS A 34 20.02 -7.39 13.89
C LYS A 34 19.01 -6.35 14.38
N MET A 35 17.88 -6.18 13.69
CA MET A 35 16.82 -5.26 14.12
C MET A 35 16.23 -5.62 15.49
N GLU A 36 16.13 -6.91 15.80
CA GLU A 36 15.69 -7.40 17.11
C GLU A 36 16.74 -7.15 18.19
N GLU A 37 18.01 -7.49 17.92
CA GLU A 37 19.15 -7.26 18.83
C GLU A 37 19.31 -5.78 19.19
N ASP A 38 19.21 -4.90 18.19
CA ASP A 38 19.33 -3.44 18.33
C ASP A 38 18.02 -2.78 18.83
N LYS A 39 16.97 -3.56 19.10
CA LYS A 39 15.64 -3.09 19.55
C LYS A 39 15.01 -2.06 18.62
N LEU A 40 15.31 -2.11 17.32
CA LEU A 40 14.75 -1.22 16.30
C LEU A 40 13.31 -1.61 15.90
N ALA A 41 12.90 -2.84 16.16
CA ALA A 41 11.56 -3.33 15.94
C ALA A 41 11.04 -4.07 17.20
N LYS A 42 9.77 -3.83 17.54
CA LYS A 42 9.11 -4.56 18.64
C LYS A 42 8.85 -6.02 18.28
N ARG A 43 8.66 -6.31 17.02
CA ARG A 43 8.38 -7.64 16.48
C ARG A 43 8.75 -7.69 15.01
N THR A 44 9.38 -8.77 14.59
CA THR A 44 9.60 -9.11 13.19
C THR A 44 8.80 -10.34 12.79
N ILE A 45 8.32 -10.40 11.56
CA ILE A 45 7.57 -11.53 11.03
C ILE A 45 8.07 -11.80 9.61
N LEU A 46 8.54 -13.00 9.37
CA LEU A 46 8.85 -13.46 8.03
C LEU A 46 7.56 -13.87 7.31
N LEU A 47 7.22 -13.15 6.24
CA LEU A 47 6.03 -13.44 5.45
C LEU A 47 6.27 -14.67 4.56
N LYS A 48 5.24 -15.51 4.44
CA LYS A 48 5.24 -16.68 3.53
C LYS A 48 4.84 -16.25 2.12
N VAL A 49 5.71 -15.49 1.45
CA VAL A 49 5.52 -15.02 0.07
C VAL A 49 6.73 -15.41 -0.79
N ASN A 50 6.50 -15.62 -2.08
CA ASN A 50 7.50 -16.15 -3.01
C ASN A 50 8.29 -15.05 -3.74
N GLY A 51 8.32 -13.82 -3.24
CA GLY A 51 9.06 -12.75 -3.90
C GLY A 51 9.20 -11.48 -3.07
N ALA A 52 10.27 -10.72 -3.33
CA ALA A 52 10.53 -9.42 -2.75
C ALA A 52 9.84 -8.33 -3.59
N PHE A 53 8.49 -8.34 -3.60
CA PHE A 53 7.68 -7.36 -4.32
C PHE A 53 8.02 -5.94 -3.87
N HIS A 54 7.82 -4.98 -4.76
CA HIS A 54 8.08 -3.55 -4.53
C HIS A 54 9.55 -3.25 -4.18
N THR A 55 10.48 -4.06 -4.72
CA THR A 55 11.92 -3.87 -4.58
C THR A 55 12.63 -4.04 -5.93
N PRO A 56 13.90 -3.64 -6.07
CA PRO A 56 14.67 -3.84 -7.30
C PRO A 56 14.76 -5.28 -7.81
N PHE A 57 14.47 -6.28 -6.96
CA PHE A 57 14.36 -7.69 -7.40
C PHE A 57 13.26 -7.90 -8.45
N PHE A 58 12.30 -7.00 -8.54
CA PHE A 58 11.21 -7.04 -9.51
C PHE A 58 11.47 -6.22 -10.80
N ASN A 59 12.69 -5.73 -11.02
CA ASN A 59 13.01 -4.99 -12.25
C ASN A 59 12.76 -5.81 -13.53
N GLY A 60 12.96 -7.13 -13.51
CA GLY A 60 12.61 -7.99 -14.63
C GLY A 60 11.11 -8.01 -14.94
N ALA A 61 10.27 -8.12 -13.89
CA ALA A 61 8.81 -8.05 -14.03
C ALA A 61 8.36 -6.64 -14.46
N ARG A 62 9.01 -5.60 -13.97
CA ARG A 62 8.77 -4.21 -14.40
C ARG A 62 8.97 -4.06 -15.91
N GLN A 63 10.05 -4.62 -16.48
CA GLN A 63 10.29 -4.56 -17.93
C GLN A 63 9.22 -5.31 -18.73
N GLN A 64 8.76 -6.47 -18.25
CA GLN A 64 7.65 -7.19 -18.87
C GLN A 64 6.34 -6.40 -18.80
N MET A 65 6.07 -5.76 -17.66
CA MET A 65 4.91 -4.87 -17.49
C MET A 65 4.98 -3.67 -18.43
N HIS A 66 6.14 -3.03 -18.57
CA HIS A 66 6.35 -1.95 -19.54
C HIS A 66 5.89 -2.35 -20.93
N ASN A 67 6.39 -3.49 -21.44
CA ASN A 67 6.04 -4.00 -22.77
C ASN A 67 4.52 -4.26 -22.90
N ARG A 68 3.89 -4.79 -21.85
CA ARG A 68 2.46 -5.08 -21.83
C ARG A 68 1.61 -3.80 -21.85
N LEU A 69 2.01 -2.81 -21.08
CA LEU A 69 1.25 -1.57 -20.93
C LEU A 69 1.32 -0.66 -22.16
N GLN A 70 2.27 -0.85 -23.07
CA GLN A 70 2.34 -0.10 -24.33
C GLN A 70 1.13 -0.31 -25.24
N THR A 71 0.39 -1.40 -25.06
CA THR A 71 -0.82 -1.71 -25.84
C THR A 71 -2.11 -1.43 -25.10
N VAL A 72 -2.01 -0.78 -23.93
CA VAL A 72 -3.18 -0.42 -23.09
C VAL A 72 -3.52 1.04 -23.33
N ASP A 73 -4.77 1.28 -23.67
CA ASP A 73 -5.32 2.63 -23.76
C ASP A 73 -5.80 3.07 -22.38
N PHE A 74 -5.17 4.10 -21.84
CA PHE A 74 -5.50 4.65 -20.53
C PHE A 74 -6.42 5.85 -20.68
N HIS A 75 -7.41 5.92 -19.78
CA HIS A 75 -8.35 7.04 -19.70
C HIS A 75 -8.15 7.79 -18.39
N GLU A 76 -8.46 9.09 -18.42
CA GLU A 76 -8.45 9.91 -17.20
C GLU A 76 -9.43 9.34 -16.18
N PRO A 77 -9.03 9.20 -14.90
CA PRO A 77 -9.91 8.73 -13.84
C PRO A 77 -11.13 9.64 -13.67
N GLN A 78 -12.33 9.07 -13.57
CA GLN A 78 -13.57 9.84 -13.34
C GLN A 78 -13.70 10.33 -11.89
N ILE A 79 -12.95 9.73 -10.98
CA ILE A 79 -12.80 10.13 -9.56
C ILE A 79 -11.32 10.25 -9.25
N GLU A 80 -10.99 11.08 -8.29
CA GLU A 80 -9.60 11.23 -7.86
C GLU A 80 -9.04 9.92 -7.31
N VAL A 81 -7.89 9.51 -7.83
CA VAL A 81 -7.15 8.32 -7.40
C VAL A 81 -5.74 8.73 -7.02
N ILE A 82 -5.33 8.44 -5.79
CA ILE A 82 -3.97 8.69 -5.34
C ILE A 82 -3.08 7.48 -5.59
N SER A 83 -1.92 7.72 -6.19
CA SER A 83 -0.92 6.70 -6.47
C SER A 83 -0.20 6.24 -5.21
N ASN A 84 -0.19 4.94 -4.95
CA ASN A 84 0.59 4.34 -3.86
C ASN A 84 2.12 4.31 -4.15
N THR A 85 2.51 4.72 -5.34
CA THR A 85 3.89 4.77 -5.82
C THR A 85 4.49 6.17 -5.71
N THR A 86 3.72 7.20 -6.11
CA THR A 86 4.18 8.59 -6.20
C THR A 86 3.61 9.50 -5.11
N ASN A 87 2.56 9.07 -4.40
CA ASN A 87 1.79 9.88 -3.45
C ASN A 87 1.12 11.11 -4.09
N SER A 88 0.85 11.06 -5.38
CA SER A 88 0.18 12.09 -6.16
C SER A 88 -1.06 11.52 -6.85
N LEU A 89 -1.94 12.38 -7.33
CA LEU A 89 -3.08 11.96 -8.15
C LEU A 89 -2.61 11.29 -9.45
N PHE A 90 -3.39 10.33 -9.91
CA PHE A 90 -3.21 9.75 -11.24
C PHE A 90 -3.72 10.72 -12.31
N HIS A 91 -2.92 10.85 -13.39
CA HIS A 91 -3.31 11.43 -14.66
C HIS A 91 -3.02 10.40 -15.74
N CYS A 92 -3.88 10.33 -16.79
CA CYS A 92 -3.79 9.26 -17.79
C CYS A 92 -2.43 9.20 -18.49
N GLU A 93 -1.78 10.33 -18.69
CA GLU A 93 -0.46 10.46 -19.31
C GLU A 93 0.68 9.82 -18.50
N ASP A 94 0.51 9.70 -17.19
CA ASP A 94 1.52 9.15 -16.27
C ASP A 94 1.25 7.68 -15.90
N LEU A 95 0.04 7.16 -16.14
CA LEU A 95 -0.41 5.87 -15.64
C LEU A 95 0.49 4.72 -16.05
N GLN A 96 0.88 4.64 -17.32
CA GLN A 96 1.79 3.61 -17.79
C GLN A 96 3.09 3.57 -16.98
N GLY A 97 3.75 4.73 -16.85
CA GLY A 97 5.01 4.85 -16.14
C GLY A 97 4.91 4.57 -14.64
N ILE A 98 3.79 4.94 -14.01
CA ILE A 98 3.55 4.69 -12.60
C ILE A 98 3.28 3.20 -12.35
N LEU A 99 2.42 2.57 -13.16
CA LEU A 99 2.05 1.17 -13.01
C LEU A 99 3.22 0.21 -13.25
N GLU A 100 4.11 0.52 -14.18
CA GLU A 100 5.32 -0.27 -14.36
C GLU A 100 6.29 -0.13 -13.17
N LYS A 101 6.45 1.10 -12.66
CA LYS A 101 7.40 1.40 -11.56
C LYS A 101 6.97 0.74 -10.26
N GLN A 102 5.66 0.70 -9.96
CA GLN A 102 5.16 0.21 -8.67
C GLN A 102 5.54 -1.26 -8.37
N LEU A 103 5.87 -2.06 -9.40
CA LEU A 103 6.33 -3.43 -9.20
C LEU A 103 7.70 -3.51 -8.49
N ALA A 104 8.56 -2.51 -8.70
CA ALA A 104 9.96 -2.54 -8.31
C ALA A 104 10.40 -1.44 -7.35
N ILE A 105 9.47 -0.57 -6.92
CA ILE A 105 9.72 0.50 -5.96
C ILE A 105 8.73 0.43 -4.79
N PRO A 106 9.08 1.02 -3.64
CA PRO A 106 8.25 0.98 -2.44
C PRO A 106 6.85 1.57 -2.64
N THR A 107 5.89 1.04 -1.86
CA THR A 107 4.55 1.60 -1.73
C THR A 107 4.42 2.46 -0.47
N HIS A 108 3.48 3.42 -0.47
CA HIS A 108 3.40 4.47 0.54
C HIS A 108 1.97 4.68 1.08
N PHE A 109 1.26 3.61 1.42
CA PHE A 109 -0.13 3.67 1.87
C PHE A 109 -0.34 4.66 3.03
N GLY A 110 0.52 4.64 4.04
CA GLY A 110 0.40 5.55 5.19
C GLY A 110 0.55 7.02 4.82
N ALA A 111 1.39 7.35 3.84
CA ALA A 111 1.52 8.72 3.33
C ALA A 111 0.29 9.14 2.53
N ASN A 112 -0.26 8.25 1.69
CA ASN A 112 -1.50 8.52 0.95
C ASN A 112 -2.67 8.86 1.88
N VAL A 113 -2.86 8.07 2.94
CA VAL A 113 -3.92 8.36 3.93
C VAL A 113 -3.71 9.73 4.57
N LYS A 114 -2.47 10.10 4.93
CA LYS A 114 -2.16 11.44 5.47
C LYS A 114 -2.52 12.56 4.50
N GLU A 115 -2.17 12.39 3.22
CA GLU A 115 -2.48 13.38 2.18
C GLU A 115 -4.00 13.53 2.00
N LEU A 116 -4.74 12.42 1.96
CA LEU A 116 -6.20 12.44 1.83
C LEU A 116 -6.86 13.14 3.04
N VAL A 117 -6.43 12.84 4.25
CA VAL A 117 -6.95 13.52 5.46
C VAL A 117 -6.64 15.01 5.42
N LYS A 118 -5.41 15.39 5.09
CA LYS A 118 -4.94 16.78 5.15
C LYS A 118 -5.54 17.65 4.05
N HIS A 119 -5.53 17.17 2.82
CA HIS A 119 -5.88 17.97 1.64
C HIS A 119 -7.30 17.73 1.14
N ALA A 120 -7.76 16.48 1.10
CA ALA A 120 -9.13 16.14 0.72
C ALA A 120 -10.10 16.18 1.90
N LYS A 121 -9.57 16.36 3.13
CA LYS A 121 -10.37 16.47 4.38
C LYS A 121 -11.32 15.29 4.58
N ILE A 122 -10.89 14.09 4.19
CA ILE A 122 -11.69 12.90 4.44
C ILE A 122 -11.75 12.61 5.94
N ASP A 123 -12.89 12.16 6.40
CA ASP A 123 -13.15 11.70 7.77
C ASP A 123 -13.49 10.21 7.83
N THR A 124 -13.77 9.61 6.67
CA THR A 124 -14.21 8.22 6.54
C THR A 124 -13.43 7.52 5.45
N THR A 125 -13.10 6.25 5.69
CA THR A 125 -12.51 5.33 4.69
C THR A 125 -13.33 4.06 4.60
N LEU A 126 -13.47 3.52 3.39
CA LEU A 126 -14.14 2.25 3.13
C LEU A 126 -13.16 1.29 2.45
N GLU A 127 -12.80 0.20 3.13
CA GLU A 127 -12.05 -0.90 2.53
C GLU A 127 -13.01 -1.91 1.90
N ILE A 128 -12.84 -2.17 0.59
CA ILE A 128 -13.63 -3.15 -0.13
C ILE A 128 -12.75 -4.33 -0.50
N GLY A 129 -13.04 -5.50 0.06
CA GLY A 129 -12.28 -6.72 -0.17
C GLY A 129 -12.10 -7.58 1.10
N PRO A 130 -11.42 -8.71 1.00
CA PRO A 130 -11.27 -9.64 2.13
C PRO A 130 -10.37 -9.06 3.22
N GLY A 131 -10.89 -9.03 4.44
CA GLY A 131 -10.16 -8.59 5.65
C GLY A 131 -10.28 -7.11 5.95
N LYS A 132 -9.51 -6.66 6.97
CA LYS A 132 -9.54 -5.32 7.57
C LYS A 132 -8.14 -4.71 7.69
N THR A 133 -7.25 -5.07 6.78
CA THR A 133 -5.83 -4.72 6.93
C THR A 133 -5.57 -3.26 6.64
N LEU A 134 -6.15 -2.74 5.56
CA LEU A 134 -5.99 -1.34 5.17
C LEU A 134 -6.74 -0.41 6.13
N SER A 135 -7.94 -0.79 6.57
CA SER A 135 -8.69 -0.07 7.62
C SER A 135 -7.88 0.09 8.90
N ARG A 136 -7.20 -0.98 9.35
CA ARG A 136 -6.31 -0.90 10.51
C ARG A 136 -5.11 0.02 10.28
N PHE A 137 -4.55 0.03 9.08
CA PHE A 137 -3.45 0.95 8.74
C PHE A 137 -3.93 2.39 8.69
N ALA A 138 -5.08 2.66 8.09
CA ALA A 138 -5.68 3.98 8.06
C ALA A 138 -5.92 4.52 9.48
N HIS A 139 -6.52 3.72 10.36
CA HIS A 139 -6.72 4.09 11.77
C HIS A 139 -5.40 4.29 12.55
N GLN A 140 -4.31 3.58 12.19
CA GLN A 140 -2.99 3.83 12.78
C GLN A 140 -2.36 5.14 12.31
N VAL A 141 -2.72 5.60 11.11
CA VAL A 141 -2.28 6.89 10.56
C VAL A 141 -3.04 8.04 11.22
N ASP A 142 -4.37 7.91 11.31
CA ASP A 142 -5.22 8.88 12.00
C ASP A 142 -6.32 8.13 12.77
N GLN A 143 -6.32 8.29 14.09
CA GLN A 143 -7.27 7.65 14.99
C GLN A 143 -8.67 8.27 14.94
N GLN A 144 -8.83 9.44 14.34
CA GLN A 144 -10.12 10.11 14.16
C GLN A 144 -10.87 9.62 12.93
N LEU A 145 -10.18 8.92 12.01
CA LEU A 145 -10.83 8.35 10.83
C LEU A 145 -11.86 7.28 11.21
N ASN A 146 -13.07 7.45 10.72
CA ASN A 146 -14.08 6.40 10.70
C ASN A 146 -13.70 5.38 9.62
N THR A 147 -13.25 4.18 10.02
CA THR A 147 -12.81 3.14 9.09
C THR A 147 -13.88 2.06 8.97
N GLN A 148 -14.44 1.92 7.78
CA GLN A 148 -15.44 0.92 7.44
C GLN A 148 -14.84 -0.12 6.49
N HIS A 149 -15.51 -1.28 6.36
CA HIS A 149 -15.08 -2.33 5.44
C HIS A 149 -16.27 -3.13 4.94
N ILE A 150 -16.15 -3.64 3.72
CA ILE A 150 -17.10 -4.56 3.07
C ILE A 150 -16.29 -5.75 2.58
N GLU A 151 -16.48 -6.92 3.21
CA GLU A 151 -15.78 -8.15 2.87
C GLU A 151 -16.70 -9.14 2.13
N ASN A 152 -18.03 -9.05 2.36
CA ASN A 152 -19.02 -9.96 1.82
C ASN A 152 -20.36 -9.24 1.60
N LEU A 153 -21.35 -9.98 1.07
CA LEU A 153 -22.68 -9.44 0.76
C LEU A 153 -23.41 -8.89 1.99
N ALA A 154 -23.32 -9.58 3.13
CA ALA A 154 -23.99 -9.13 4.36
C ALA A 154 -23.43 -7.79 4.87
N ASP A 155 -22.11 -7.59 4.78
CA ASP A 155 -21.48 -6.30 5.10
C ASP A 155 -21.97 -5.20 4.15
N TYR A 156 -22.08 -5.51 2.85
CA TYR A 156 -22.60 -4.58 1.85
C TYR A 156 -24.07 -4.18 2.12
N GLU A 157 -24.93 -5.15 2.42
CA GLU A 157 -26.33 -4.89 2.74
C GLU A 157 -26.48 -4.02 4.00
N THR A 158 -25.66 -4.29 5.02
CA THR A 158 -25.60 -3.50 6.25
C THR A 158 -25.14 -2.05 5.95
N PHE A 159 -24.07 -1.91 5.19
CA PHE A 159 -23.54 -0.59 4.79
C PHE A 159 -24.59 0.24 4.03
N ILE A 160 -25.28 -0.35 3.05
CA ILE A 160 -26.33 0.36 2.29
C ILE A 160 -27.50 0.78 3.18
N LYS A 161 -27.90 -0.06 4.13
CA LYS A 161 -28.96 0.28 5.09
C LYS A 161 -28.58 1.46 5.96
N GLU A 162 -27.37 1.46 6.53
CA GLU A 162 -26.86 2.55 7.37
C GLU A 162 -26.77 3.86 6.61
N GLN A 163 -26.38 3.84 5.32
CA GLN A 163 -26.33 5.04 4.49
C GLN A 163 -27.74 5.62 4.22
N LYS A 164 -28.76 4.79 4.02
CA LYS A 164 -30.14 5.23 3.84
C LYS A 164 -30.73 5.84 5.13
N ASP A 165 -30.52 5.17 6.26
CA ASP A 165 -31.02 5.63 7.56
C ASP A 165 -30.31 6.93 8.03
N GLY A 166 -29.10 7.18 7.57
CA GLY A 166 -28.32 8.41 7.82
C GLY A 166 -28.72 9.59 6.95
N THR A 167 -29.33 9.35 5.78
CA THR A 167 -29.77 10.41 4.85
C THR A 167 -31.16 10.99 5.24
N ASP A 168 -31.90 10.30 6.09
CA ASP A 168 -33.23 10.71 6.55
C ASP A 168 -33.18 11.54 7.88
N ARG A 169 -31.98 12.00 8.29
CA ARG A 169 -31.77 12.88 9.43
C ARG A 169 -31.21 14.22 8.99
#